data_9f2f480f3ce9773d8a3daff0b6bb31c2
#
_entry.id   9f2f480f3ce9773d8a3daff0b6bb31c2
#
_cell.length_a   1.000
_cell.length_b   1.000
_cell.length_c   1.000
_cell.angle_alpha   90.00
_cell.angle_beta   90.00
_cell.angle_gamma   90.00
#
_symmetry.space_group_name_H-M   'P 1'
#
loop_
_entity.id
_entity.type
_entity.pdbx_description
1 polymer ?
#
loop_
_entity_poly.entity_id
_entity_poly.type
_entity_poly.pdbx_seq_one_letter_code
_entity_poly.pdbx_strand_id
1 'polypeptide(L)'
;MKASSNNLLSIIKGPRQFVIPIYQRTYSWQLVQCNQLLNDILRISNDSAVQGHFIGSIVYFQESIHTVSDVPKLLVIDGQQRLTTVSLLIAAIADFIKENAVEIDTSFTKLQNYYLINPEEDNELRYKLLLTRRDKDTYINLLKGIPRSEGMSQRIIENYDFFKSKINKENVVAIYSGVQRLFVVDVALEKEKDNPQLIFESMNSTGLDLSQADLIRNYVLMGQEVHLQTSLYESYWYPMEQGYGSEYAALFNSFMRDYLSVKTGTIPRIDMVYDAFKAYVIGGKAPDTISEVVKDIYTYSGYYVNMVLHKEPDKLLCGAFKRISQLRVDVSYPFLLPLYNDYVNEVISRDEFYEALCLVENYVFRRAICGIPTNSLNKTFATLYKSFDKANYMDGLK
;
A
#
# COMPACT_ATOMS: atom_id res chain seq x y z
N MET A 1 -11.99 21.97 -5.94
CA MET A 1 -12.11 20.71 -6.70
C MET A 1 -12.83 20.94 -8.01
N LYS A 2 -12.31 20.46 -9.13
CA LYS A 2 -12.95 20.49 -10.45
C LYS A 2 -13.05 19.04 -10.95
N ALA A 3 -14.24 18.62 -11.33
CA ALA A 3 -14.49 17.27 -11.84
C ALA A 3 -15.13 17.37 -13.23
N SER A 4 -14.63 16.60 -14.18
CA SER A 4 -15.16 16.54 -15.56
C SER A 4 -15.02 15.14 -16.14
N SER A 5 -15.94 14.76 -17.02
CA SER A 5 -15.79 13.51 -17.78
C SER A 5 -14.88 13.76 -18.99
N ASN A 6 -13.78 13.05 -19.05
CA ASN A 6 -12.77 13.23 -20.07
C ASN A 6 -12.33 11.90 -20.68
N ASN A 7 -11.92 11.95 -21.94
CA ASN A 7 -11.24 10.82 -22.57
C ASN A 7 -9.86 10.62 -21.92
N LEU A 8 -9.54 9.39 -21.54
CA LEU A 8 -8.30 9.08 -20.83
C LEU A 8 -7.04 9.48 -21.60
N LEU A 9 -7.00 9.19 -22.92
CA LEU A 9 -5.84 9.54 -23.74
C LEU A 9 -5.67 11.05 -23.87
N SER A 10 -6.76 11.83 -23.85
CA SER A 10 -6.71 13.28 -23.84
C SER A 10 -6.09 13.85 -22.55
N ILE A 11 -6.34 13.20 -21.42
CA ILE A 11 -5.74 13.59 -20.15
C ILE A 11 -4.24 13.28 -20.12
N ILE A 12 -3.82 12.14 -20.67
CA ILE A 12 -2.40 11.74 -20.68
C ILE A 12 -1.59 12.55 -21.70
N LYS A 13 -2.22 12.94 -22.81
CA LYS A 13 -1.57 13.67 -23.90
C LYS A 13 -1.12 15.07 -23.46
N GLY A 14 -0.01 15.53 -24.02
CA GLY A 14 0.59 16.84 -23.73
C GLY A 14 1.73 16.77 -22.70
N PRO A 15 2.43 17.88 -22.46
CA PRO A 15 3.56 17.95 -21.55
C PRO A 15 3.03 17.92 -20.11
N ARG A 16 3.04 16.75 -19.48
CA ARG A 16 2.64 16.53 -18.09
C ARG A 16 3.23 15.24 -17.55
N GLN A 17 3.32 15.15 -16.23
CA GLN A 17 3.77 13.94 -15.55
C GLN A 17 2.81 13.58 -14.42
N PHE A 18 2.26 12.37 -14.46
CA PHE A 18 1.54 11.78 -13.34
C PHE A 18 2.54 11.12 -12.39
N VAL A 19 2.59 11.57 -11.16
CA VAL A 19 3.49 11.06 -10.13
C VAL A 19 2.69 10.28 -9.10
N ILE A 20 3.03 9.02 -8.93
CA ILE A 20 2.47 8.21 -7.85
C ILE A 20 3.26 8.51 -6.58
N PRO A 21 2.63 9.11 -5.56
CA PRO A 21 3.32 9.43 -4.30
C PRO A 21 3.83 8.19 -3.57
N ILE A 22 4.89 8.37 -2.79
CA ILE A 22 5.59 7.29 -2.08
C ILE A 22 4.69 6.54 -1.07
N TYR A 23 3.65 7.18 -0.58
CA TYR A 23 2.69 6.58 0.34
C TYR A 23 1.61 5.73 -0.34
N GLN A 24 1.50 5.80 -1.66
CA GLN A 24 0.59 4.93 -2.39
C GLN A 24 1.14 3.49 -2.43
N ARG A 25 0.22 2.52 -2.46
CA ARG A 25 0.61 1.12 -2.61
C ARG A 25 1.28 0.88 -3.97
N THR A 26 2.13 -0.12 -4.02
CA THR A 26 2.69 -0.60 -5.29
C THR A 26 1.60 -1.09 -6.25
N TYR A 27 1.96 -1.21 -7.51
CA TYR A 27 1.04 -1.74 -8.52
C TYR A 27 0.61 -3.17 -8.17
N SER A 28 -0.70 -3.41 -8.09
CA SER A 28 -1.27 -4.63 -7.52
C SER A 28 -2.34 -5.32 -8.38
N TRP A 29 -2.78 -4.73 -9.50
CA TRP A 29 -3.72 -5.40 -10.39
C TRP A 29 -3.14 -6.72 -10.89
N GLN A 30 -3.98 -7.74 -10.89
CA GLN A 30 -3.66 -9.09 -11.34
C GLN A 30 -4.15 -9.30 -12.79
N LEU A 31 -3.82 -10.44 -13.34
CA LEU A 31 -4.24 -10.81 -14.70
C LEU A 31 -5.77 -10.77 -14.88
N VAL A 32 -6.54 -11.01 -13.82
CA VAL A 32 -8.01 -10.94 -13.87
C VAL A 32 -8.50 -9.55 -14.22
N GLN A 33 -7.98 -8.51 -13.56
CA GLN A 33 -8.35 -7.12 -13.84
C GLN A 33 -7.85 -6.67 -15.22
N CYS A 34 -6.64 -7.08 -15.61
CA CYS A 34 -6.10 -6.80 -16.94
C CYS A 34 -6.93 -7.45 -18.05
N ASN A 35 -7.35 -8.69 -17.84
CA ASN A 35 -8.20 -9.41 -18.80
C ASN A 35 -9.60 -8.79 -18.90
N GLN A 36 -10.17 -8.37 -17.78
CA GLN A 36 -11.45 -7.67 -17.79
C GLN A 36 -11.35 -6.37 -18.58
N LEU A 37 -10.34 -5.53 -18.33
CA LEU A 37 -10.12 -4.29 -19.07
C LEU A 37 -9.96 -4.56 -20.58
N LEU A 38 -9.18 -5.57 -20.97
CA LEU A 38 -8.97 -5.92 -22.37
C LEU A 38 -10.28 -6.37 -23.03
N ASN A 39 -11.10 -7.19 -22.35
CA ASN A 39 -12.41 -7.62 -22.85
C ASN A 39 -13.37 -6.45 -23.00
N ASP A 40 -13.38 -5.51 -22.06
CA ASP A 40 -14.19 -4.30 -22.15
C ASP A 40 -13.77 -3.43 -23.34
N ILE A 41 -12.45 -3.27 -23.57
CA ILE A 41 -11.88 -2.57 -24.71
C ILE A 41 -12.30 -3.22 -26.03
N LEU A 42 -12.19 -4.53 -26.15
CA LEU A 42 -12.60 -5.26 -27.36
C LEU A 42 -14.12 -5.18 -27.59
N ARG A 43 -14.92 -5.26 -26.53
CA ARG A 43 -16.37 -5.12 -26.62
C ARG A 43 -16.78 -3.79 -27.21
N ILE A 44 -16.23 -2.67 -26.68
CA ILE A 44 -16.57 -1.33 -27.19
C ILE A 44 -16.03 -1.06 -28.59
N SER A 45 -14.92 -1.69 -28.98
CA SER A 45 -14.39 -1.53 -30.34
C SER A 45 -15.27 -2.19 -31.39
N ASN A 46 -15.96 -3.29 -31.04
CA ASN A 46 -16.82 -4.05 -31.94
C ASN A 46 -18.28 -3.53 -31.98
N ASP A 47 -18.65 -2.62 -31.08
CA ASP A 47 -19.99 -2.05 -31.00
C ASP A 47 -19.92 -0.54 -31.27
N SER A 48 -20.44 -0.14 -32.44
CA SER A 48 -20.49 1.27 -32.89
C SER A 48 -21.55 2.09 -32.13
N ALA A 49 -22.53 1.44 -31.49
CA ALA A 49 -23.56 2.10 -30.69
C ALA A 49 -23.02 2.57 -29.35
N VAL A 50 -21.96 1.92 -28.83
CA VAL A 50 -21.32 2.28 -27.56
C VAL A 50 -20.27 3.37 -27.81
N GLN A 51 -20.51 4.57 -27.32
CA GLN A 51 -19.60 5.71 -27.53
C GLN A 51 -18.30 5.59 -26.75
N GLY A 52 -18.30 4.90 -25.57
CA GLY A 52 -17.12 4.71 -24.77
C GLY A 52 -17.34 3.86 -23.54
N HIS A 53 -16.27 3.54 -22.86
CA HIS A 53 -16.27 2.74 -21.61
C HIS A 53 -15.68 3.56 -20.46
N PHE A 54 -16.45 3.68 -19.39
CA PHE A 54 -16.03 4.36 -18.16
C PHE A 54 -15.21 3.41 -17.29
N ILE A 55 -13.98 3.81 -16.98
CA ILE A 55 -13.05 3.00 -16.19
C ILE A 55 -12.81 3.52 -14.77
N GLY A 56 -13.59 4.50 -14.31
CA GLY A 56 -13.50 5.10 -12.98
C GLY A 56 -12.92 6.51 -12.98
N SER A 57 -12.45 6.96 -11.82
CA SER A 57 -11.89 8.31 -11.63
C SER A 57 -10.37 8.30 -11.67
N ILE A 58 -9.79 9.46 -12.01
CA ILE A 58 -8.40 9.81 -11.77
C ILE A 58 -8.40 11.11 -10.96
N VAL A 59 -7.87 11.06 -9.76
CA VAL A 59 -7.85 12.18 -8.82
C VAL A 59 -6.42 12.58 -8.55
N TYR A 60 -6.11 13.85 -8.68
CA TYR A 60 -4.76 14.34 -8.50
C TYR A 60 -4.71 15.78 -7.99
N PHE A 61 -3.60 16.12 -7.36
CA PHE A 61 -3.18 17.50 -7.13
C PHE A 61 -2.22 17.94 -8.23
N GLN A 62 -2.41 19.14 -8.71
CA GLN A 62 -1.41 19.80 -9.52
C GLN A 62 -0.43 20.54 -8.59
N GLU A 63 0.85 20.18 -8.65
CA GLU A 63 1.88 21.00 -8.01
C GLU A 63 1.94 22.39 -8.64
N SER A 64 2.34 23.38 -7.83
CA SER A 64 2.49 24.75 -8.31
C SER A 64 3.50 24.78 -9.46
N ILE A 65 3.08 25.35 -10.59
CA ILE A 65 3.98 25.58 -11.73
C ILE A 65 4.76 26.85 -11.43
N HIS A 66 6.07 26.76 -11.28
CA HIS A 66 6.92 27.92 -11.01
C HIS A 66 7.31 28.68 -12.27
N THR A 67 7.33 27.99 -13.43
CA THR A 67 7.59 28.60 -14.74
C THR A 67 6.65 28.02 -15.80
N VAL A 68 6.38 28.78 -16.87
CA VAL A 68 5.51 28.35 -17.99
C VAL A 68 6.14 27.19 -18.79
N SER A 69 7.45 27.02 -18.68
CA SER A 69 8.21 25.97 -19.38
C SER A 69 8.27 24.65 -18.60
N ASP A 70 7.85 24.61 -17.34
CA ASP A 70 7.94 23.39 -16.52
C ASP A 70 6.85 22.39 -16.93
N VAL A 71 7.20 21.11 -16.97
CA VAL A 71 6.24 20.02 -17.11
C VAL A 71 5.40 19.92 -15.84
N PRO A 72 4.06 20.12 -15.90
CA PRO A 72 3.20 20.02 -14.73
C PRO A 72 3.27 18.63 -14.12
N LYS A 73 3.58 18.57 -12.81
CA LYS A 73 3.52 17.35 -12.02
C LYS A 73 2.14 17.23 -11.38
N LEU A 74 1.49 16.10 -11.64
CA LEU A 74 0.16 15.76 -11.17
C LEU A 74 0.31 14.62 -10.14
N LEU A 75 0.23 14.95 -8.85
CA LEU A 75 0.33 13.97 -7.76
C LEU A 75 -0.96 13.16 -7.68
N VAL A 76 -0.90 11.89 -8.04
CA VAL A 76 -2.08 11.01 -8.12
C VAL A 76 -2.53 10.59 -6.73
N ILE A 77 -3.79 10.87 -6.41
CA ILE A 77 -4.45 10.49 -5.16
C ILE A 77 -5.27 9.21 -5.34
N ASP A 78 -5.96 9.08 -6.49
CA ASP A 78 -6.65 7.84 -6.89
C ASP A 78 -6.52 7.62 -8.40
N GLY A 79 -6.65 6.36 -8.83
CA GLY A 79 -6.57 5.95 -10.23
C GLY A 79 -5.20 5.43 -10.66
N GLN A 80 -4.24 5.29 -9.75
CA GLN A 80 -2.88 4.81 -10.05
C GLN A 80 -2.86 3.44 -10.76
N GLN A 81 -3.70 2.49 -10.32
CA GLN A 81 -3.76 1.15 -10.91
C GLN A 81 -4.22 1.21 -12.37
N ARG A 82 -5.23 2.05 -12.64
CA ARG A 82 -5.78 2.28 -14.00
C ARG A 82 -4.75 2.92 -14.91
N LEU A 83 -4.11 4.02 -14.45
CA LEU A 83 -3.05 4.70 -15.21
C LEU A 83 -1.91 3.75 -15.55
N THR A 84 -1.43 2.97 -14.58
CA THR A 84 -0.36 2.01 -14.77
C THR A 84 -0.77 0.94 -15.79
N THR A 85 -1.95 0.34 -15.62
CA THR A 85 -2.41 -0.75 -16.51
C THR A 85 -2.59 -0.28 -17.94
N VAL A 86 -3.21 0.90 -18.14
CA VAL A 86 -3.39 1.45 -19.50
C VAL A 86 -2.05 1.84 -20.11
N SER A 87 -1.10 2.38 -19.32
CA SER A 87 0.25 2.67 -19.81
C SER A 87 0.99 1.41 -20.25
N LEU A 88 0.86 0.29 -19.50
CA LEU A 88 1.44 -1.00 -19.89
C LEU A 88 0.80 -1.54 -21.18
N LEU A 89 -0.52 -1.40 -21.34
CA LEU A 89 -1.22 -1.80 -22.58
C LEU A 89 -0.75 -0.96 -23.78
N ILE A 90 -0.63 0.37 -23.62
CA ILE A 90 -0.13 1.25 -24.67
C ILE A 90 1.31 0.91 -25.06
N ALA A 91 2.17 0.60 -24.07
CA ALA A 91 3.54 0.15 -24.33
C ALA A 91 3.57 -1.17 -25.12
N ALA A 92 2.71 -2.14 -24.75
CA ALA A 92 2.61 -3.41 -25.47
C ALA A 92 2.10 -3.23 -26.92
N ILE A 93 1.14 -2.33 -27.16
CA ILE A 93 0.68 -1.97 -28.51
C ILE A 93 1.82 -1.33 -29.31
N ALA A 94 2.54 -0.38 -28.71
CA ALA A 94 3.64 0.32 -29.37
C ALA A 94 4.76 -0.66 -29.79
N ASP A 95 5.15 -1.57 -28.88
CA ASP A 95 6.16 -2.58 -29.18
C ASP A 95 5.69 -3.58 -30.23
N PHE A 96 4.41 -3.98 -30.23
CA PHE A 96 3.85 -4.86 -31.24
C PHE A 96 3.91 -4.22 -32.64
N ILE A 97 3.54 -2.93 -32.76
CA ILE A 97 3.61 -2.18 -34.02
C ILE A 97 5.05 -2.11 -34.53
N LYS A 98 6.00 -1.83 -33.64
CA LYS A 98 7.44 -1.74 -33.95
C LYS A 98 7.99 -3.07 -34.45
N GLU A 99 7.68 -4.17 -33.76
CA GLU A 99 8.21 -5.51 -34.03
C GLU A 99 7.62 -6.12 -35.31
N ASN A 100 6.38 -5.82 -35.65
CA ASN A 100 5.64 -6.46 -36.74
C ASN A 100 5.43 -5.57 -37.98
N ALA A 101 5.88 -4.31 -37.94
CA ALA A 101 5.69 -3.33 -39.02
C ALA A 101 4.24 -3.24 -39.49
N VAL A 102 3.28 -3.24 -38.54
CA VAL A 102 1.85 -3.15 -38.85
C VAL A 102 1.45 -1.71 -39.08
N GLU A 103 0.76 -1.43 -40.21
CA GLU A 103 0.20 -0.12 -40.51
C GLU A 103 -1.19 0.01 -39.84
N ILE A 104 -1.32 0.94 -38.90
CA ILE A 104 -2.58 1.38 -38.30
C ILE A 104 -2.59 2.91 -38.23
N ASP A 105 -3.70 3.55 -37.82
CA ASP A 105 -3.83 5.02 -37.73
C ASP A 105 -2.88 5.68 -36.72
N THR A 106 -1.85 4.96 -36.27
CA THR A 106 -0.82 5.44 -35.36
C THR A 106 0.52 4.77 -35.63
N SER A 107 1.57 5.23 -34.96
CA SER A 107 2.91 4.66 -35.07
C SER A 107 3.51 4.45 -33.69
N PHE A 108 4.55 3.63 -33.60
CA PHE A 108 5.36 3.45 -32.38
C PHE A 108 5.75 4.82 -31.78
N THR A 109 6.35 5.70 -32.59
CA THR A 109 6.80 7.03 -32.14
C THR A 109 5.64 7.90 -31.64
N LYS A 110 4.49 7.84 -32.31
CA LYS A 110 3.30 8.62 -31.91
C LYS A 110 2.74 8.12 -30.58
N LEU A 111 2.62 6.80 -30.37
CA LEU A 111 2.17 6.23 -29.11
C LEU A 111 3.14 6.56 -27.96
N GLN A 112 4.42 6.41 -28.20
CA GLN A 112 5.46 6.70 -27.25
C GLN A 112 5.43 8.18 -26.83
N ASN A 113 5.50 9.11 -27.79
CA ASN A 113 5.62 10.53 -27.51
C ASN A 113 4.34 11.14 -26.94
N TYR A 114 3.17 10.62 -27.31
CA TYR A 114 1.90 11.20 -26.84
C TYR A 114 1.49 10.67 -25.48
N TYR A 115 1.81 9.39 -25.17
CA TYR A 115 1.18 8.71 -24.03
C TYR A 115 2.16 8.10 -23.01
N LEU A 116 3.44 7.90 -23.38
CA LEU A 116 4.40 7.24 -22.51
C LEU A 116 5.53 8.16 -22.06
N ILE A 117 6.00 9.05 -22.95
CA ILE A 117 7.12 9.95 -22.64
C ILE A 117 6.82 11.41 -23.00
N ASN A 118 7.56 12.32 -22.40
CA ASN A 118 7.73 13.71 -22.79
C ASN A 118 9.05 13.77 -23.59
N PRO A 119 9.02 13.82 -24.93
CA PRO A 119 10.20 13.59 -25.76
C PRO A 119 11.28 14.66 -25.59
N GLU A 120 10.89 15.88 -25.22
CA GLU A 120 11.81 17.04 -25.03
C GLU A 120 12.45 17.06 -23.64
N GLU A 121 12.07 16.14 -22.75
CA GLU A 121 12.54 16.10 -21.36
C GLU A 121 13.53 14.95 -21.13
N ASP A 122 14.38 15.15 -20.11
CA ASP A 122 15.38 14.19 -19.68
C ASP A 122 15.05 13.58 -18.31
N ASN A 123 15.80 12.55 -17.91
CA ASN A 123 15.70 11.87 -16.62
C ASN A 123 14.27 11.42 -16.29
N GLU A 124 13.80 11.67 -15.07
CA GLU A 124 12.46 11.26 -14.63
C GLU A 124 11.35 12.06 -15.30
N LEU A 125 11.56 13.33 -15.65
CA LEU A 125 10.57 14.16 -16.34
C LEU A 125 10.22 13.64 -17.74
N ARG A 126 11.11 12.84 -18.31
CA ARG A 126 10.87 12.18 -19.58
C ARG A 126 9.65 11.26 -19.55
N TYR A 127 9.28 10.68 -18.40
CA TYR A 127 8.19 9.71 -18.31
C TYR A 127 6.89 10.38 -17.89
N LYS A 128 5.81 10.12 -18.62
CA LYS A 128 4.48 10.66 -18.30
C LYS A 128 3.86 10.06 -17.06
N LEU A 129 4.27 8.85 -16.69
CA LEU A 129 3.88 8.18 -15.46
C LEU A 129 5.14 7.82 -14.69
N LEU A 130 5.26 8.37 -13.49
CA LEU A 130 6.32 8.06 -12.55
C LEU A 130 5.74 7.24 -11.40
N LEU A 131 6.08 5.96 -11.37
CA LEU A 131 5.69 5.03 -10.32
C LEU A 131 6.61 5.16 -9.11
N THR A 132 6.38 4.34 -8.09
CA THR A 132 7.23 4.33 -6.89
C THR A 132 8.22 3.16 -6.92
N ARG A 133 9.45 3.40 -6.46
CA ARG A 133 10.45 2.38 -6.16
C ARG A 133 10.67 1.34 -7.29
N ARG A 134 10.55 0.05 -6.94
CA ARG A 134 10.76 -1.08 -7.85
C ARG A 134 9.83 -1.06 -9.07
N ASP A 135 8.59 -0.59 -8.89
CA ASP A 135 7.66 -0.43 -10.02
C ASP A 135 8.16 0.63 -10.98
N LYS A 136 8.71 1.75 -10.47
CA LYS A 136 9.32 2.82 -11.28
C LYS A 136 10.44 2.28 -12.15
N ASP A 137 11.42 1.65 -11.52
CA ASP A 137 12.62 1.18 -12.22
C ASP A 137 12.25 0.10 -13.25
N THR A 138 11.34 -0.80 -12.89
CA THR A 138 10.84 -1.83 -13.80
C THR A 138 10.10 -1.23 -15.00
N TYR A 139 9.20 -0.28 -14.77
CA TYR A 139 8.43 0.38 -15.82
C TYR A 139 9.34 1.19 -16.77
N ILE A 140 10.28 1.96 -16.22
CA ILE A 140 11.27 2.71 -16.99
C ILE A 140 12.14 1.78 -17.84
N ASN A 141 12.65 0.70 -17.26
CA ASN A 141 13.47 -0.29 -17.96
C ASN A 141 12.69 -0.96 -19.10
N LEU A 142 11.40 -1.25 -18.87
CA LEU A 142 10.51 -1.78 -19.89
C LEU A 142 10.38 -0.81 -21.07
N LEU A 143 10.11 0.47 -20.83
CA LEU A 143 9.99 1.49 -21.88
C LEU A 143 11.32 1.73 -22.63
N LYS A 144 12.46 1.52 -21.98
CA LYS A 144 13.79 1.60 -22.61
C LYS A 144 14.17 0.33 -23.39
N GLY A 145 13.40 -0.74 -23.27
CA GLY A 145 13.75 -2.05 -23.83
C GLY A 145 14.97 -2.71 -23.16
N ILE A 146 15.23 -2.37 -21.89
CA ILE A 146 16.34 -2.96 -21.12
C ILE A 146 15.97 -4.40 -20.75
N PRO A 147 16.88 -5.38 -20.92
CA PRO A 147 16.66 -6.75 -20.54
C PRO A 147 16.26 -6.91 -19.07
N ARG A 148 15.47 -7.92 -18.80
CA ARG A 148 14.99 -8.23 -17.45
C ARG A 148 16.13 -8.68 -16.55
N SER A 149 16.07 -8.26 -15.28
CA SER A 149 17.02 -8.62 -14.23
C SER A 149 16.31 -9.02 -12.96
N GLU A 150 17.03 -9.64 -12.04
CA GLU A 150 16.54 -9.90 -10.69
C GLU A 150 16.13 -8.60 -9.99
N GLY A 151 15.12 -8.68 -9.13
CA GLY A 151 14.66 -7.53 -8.36
C GLY A 151 13.60 -6.64 -9.05
N MET A 152 13.26 -6.89 -10.31
CA MET A 152 12.18 -6.18 -10.99
C MET A 152 10.80 -6.50 -10.37
N SER A 153 9.85 -5.58 -10.55
CA SER A 153 8.46 -5.78 -10.14
C SER A 153 7.79 -6.87 -10.96
N GLN A 154 7.56 -8.01 -10.31
CA GLN A 154 6.92 -9.16 -10.95
C GLN A 154 5.56 -8.79 -11.56
N ARG A 155 4.78 -7.97 -10.86
CA ARG A 155 3.43 -7.59 -11.28
C ARG A 155 3.43 -6.71 -12.55
N ILE A 156 4.36 -5.77 -12.67
CA ILE A 156 4.54 -4.96 -13.88
C ILE A 156 4.87 -5.86 -15.08
N ILE A 157 5.80 -6.80 -14.88
CA ILE A 157 6.25 -7.73 -15.93
C ILE A 157 5.11 -8.66 -16.37
N GLU A 158 4.44 -9.32 -15.42
CA GLU A 158 3.33 -10.25 -15.71
C GLU A 158 2.22 -9.60 -16.52
N ASN A 159 1.81 -8.39 -16.12
CA ASN A 159 0.72 -7.70 -16.79
C ASN A 159 1.12 -7.14 -18.17
N TYR A 160 2.36 -6.68 -18.33
CA TYR A 160 2.87 -6.30 -19.64
C TYR A 160 2.93 -7.51 -20.58
N ASP A 161 3.46 -8.64 -20.12
CA ASP A 161 3.56 -9.88 -20.90
C ASP A 161 2.18 -10.41 -21.28
N PHE A 162 1.24 -10.32 -20.36
CA PHE A 162 -0.15 -10.66 -20.63
C PHE A 162 -0.67 -9.85 -21.82
N PHE A 163 -0.56 -8.53 -21.82
CA PHE A 163 -1.00 -7.70 -22.94
C PHE A 163 -0.24 -8.04 -24.21
N LYS A 164 1.08 -8.16 -24.14
CA LYS A 164 1.90 -8.53 -25.31
C LYS A 164 1.48 -9.87 -25.92
N SER A 165 1.11 -10.85 -25.09
CA SER A 165 0.64 -12.18 -25.54
C SER A 165 -0.75 -12.16 -26.19
N LYS A 166 -1.59 -11.16 -25.83
CA LYS A 166 -2.96 -11.05 -26.33
C LYS A 166 -3.09 -10.23 -27.60
N ILE A 167 -2.11 -9.37 -27.91
CA ILE A 167 -2.09 -8.51 -29.07
C ILE A 167 -1.58 -9.31 -30.27
N ASN A 168 -2.31 -9.24 -31.40
CA ASN A 168 -1.95 -9.84 -32.68
C ASN A 168 -2.37 -8.94 -33.85
N LYS A 169 -2.03 -9.32 -35.09
CA LYS A 169 -2.34 -8.54 -36.29
C LYS A 169 -3.83 -8.35 -36.55
N GLU A 170 -4.67 -9.29 -36.10
CA GLU A 170 -6.11 -9.26 -36.32
C GLU A 170 -6.84 -8.34 -35.33
N ASN A 171 -6.31 -8.16 -34.12
CA ASN A 171 -6.99 -7.44 -33.06
C ASN A 171 -6.35 -6.10 -32.65
N VAL A 172 -5.11 -5.80 -33.03
CA VAL A 172 -4.40 -4.59 -32.59
C VAL A 172 -5.15 -3.29 -32.96
N VAL A 173 -5.78 -3.23 -34.13
CA VAL A 173 -6.59 -2.08 -34.56
C VAL A 173 -7.81 -1.93 -33.64
N ALA A 174 -8.52 -3.03 -33.36
CA ALA A 174 -9.67 -3.03 -32.48
C ALA A 174 -9.28 -2.63 -31.04
N ILE A 175 -8.18 -3.17 -30.52
CA ILE A 175 -7.68 -2.82 -29.18
C ILE A 175 -7.36 -1.32 -29.13
N TYR A 176 -6.61 -0.79 -30.09
CA TYR A 176 -6.27 0.63 -30.11
C TYR A 176 -7.50 1.54 -30.23
N SER A 177 -8.44 1.20 -31.12
CA SER A 177 -9.72 1.90 -31.24
C SER A 177 -10.52 1.88 -29.93
N GLY A 178 -10.54 0.77 -29.21
CA GLY A 178 -11.20 0.67 -27.91
C GLY A 178 -10.50 1.48 -26.82
N VAL A 179 -9.16 1.51 -26.80
CA VAL A 179 -8.38 2.37 -25.87
C VAL A 179 -8.70 3.85 -26.09
N GLN A 180 -8.90 4.28 -27.34
CA GLN A 180 -9.30 5.66 -27.67
C GLN A 180 -10.70 6.03 -27.13
N ARG A 181 -11.53 5.06 -26.76
CA ARG A 181 -12.88 5.26 -26.22
C ARG A 181 -12.96 5.05 -24.70
N LEU A 182 -11.83 5.02 -24.00
CA LEU A 182 -11.81 4.96 -22.53
C LEU A 182 -12.09 6.35 -21.94
N PHE A 183 -13.05 6.41 -21.02
CA PHE A 183 -13.43 7.62 -20.29
C PHE A 183 -13.17 7.48 -18.81
N VAL A 184 -12.82 8.61 -18.18
CA VAL A 184 -12.63 8.73 -16.74
C VAL A 184 -13.32 9.99 -16.23
N VAL A 185 -13.65 10.01 -14.95
CA VAL A 185 -13.89 11.25 -14.23
C VAL A 185 -12.52 11.81 -13.81
N ASP A 186 -12.16 12.89 -14.44
CA ASP A 186 -10.94 13.66 -14.21
C ASP A 186 -11.19 14.67 -13.07
N VAL A 187 -10.50 14.51 -11.93
CA VAL A 187 -10.70 15.30 -10.74
C VAL A 187 -9.42 16.00 -10.34
N ALA A 188 -9.34 17.28 -10.63
CA ALA A 188 -8.24 18.14 -10.20
C ALA A 188 -8.58 18.78 -8.84
N LEU A 189 -7.72 18.55 -7.84
CA LEU A 189 -7.83 19.10 -6.50
C LEU A 189 -6.98 20.38 -6.36
N GLU A 190 -7.49 21.32 -5.57
CA GLU A 190 -6.82 22.59 -5.27
C GLU A 190 -6.19 22.51 -3.86
N LYS A 191 -4.85 22.63 -3.78
CA LYS A 191 -4.05 22.38 -2.57
C LYS A 191 -4.51 23.18 -1.33
N GLU A 192 -5.03 24.40 -1.52
CA GLU A 192 -5.44 25.28 -0.42
C GLU A 192 -6.90 25.11 0.02
N LYS A 193 -7.73 24.49 -0.80
CA LYS A 193 -9.17 24.37 -0.59
C LYS A 193 -9.65 22.97 -0.29
N ASP A 194 -8.96 21.98 -0.85
CA ASP A 194 -9.37 20.58 -0.78
C ASP A 194 -8.47 19.82 0.20
N ASN A 195 -9.08 19.04 1.09
CA ASN A 195 -8.33 18.14 1.97
C ASN A 195 -8.13 16.80 1.26
N PRO A 196 -6.88 16.46 0.86
CA PRO A 196 -6.60 15.24 0.11
C PRO A 196 -6.98 13.98 0.88
N GLN A 197 -6.78 13.99 2.20
CA GLN A 197 -7.06 12.85 3.07
C GLN A 197 -8.56 12.52 3.09
N LEU A 198 -9.42 13.52 3.28
CA LEU A 198 -10.89 13.33 3.30
C LEU A 198 -11.41 12.86 1.94
N ILE A 199 -10.85 13.38 0.85
CA ILE A 199 -11.23 12.99 -0.51
C ILE A 199 -10.80 11.56 -0.78
N PHE A 200 -9.56 11.22 -0.43
CA PHE A 200 -9.05 9.86 -0.54
C PHE A 200 -9.92 8.84 0.23
N GLU A 201 -10.27 9.15 1.48
CA GLU A 201 -11.15 8.31 2.30
C GLU A 201 -12.54 8.12 1.65
N SER A 202 -13.15 9.20 1.17
CA SER A 202 -14.48 9.15 0.55
C SER A 202 -14.51 8.34 -0.74
N MET A 203 -13.46 8.41 -1.54
CA MET A 203 -13.37 7.71 -2.82
C MET A 203 -13.05 6.22 -2.65
N ASN A 204 -12.25 5.87 -1.66
CA ASN A 204 -11.92 4.46 -1.38
C ASN A 204 -13.09 3.65 -0.81
N SER A 205 -14.13 4.32 -0.29
CA SER A 205 -15.36 3.64 0.13
C SER A 205 -16.15 3.01 -1.04
N THR A 206 -15.80 3.30 -2.30
CA THR A 206 -16.51 2.86 -3.51
C THR A 206 -15.68 2.03 -4.48
N GLY A 207 -14.40 1.74 -4.17
CA GLY A 207 -13.45 1.04 -5.05
C GLY A 207 -13.00 -0.34 -4.53
N LEU A 208 -11.87 -0.85 -5.06
CA LEU A 208 -11.18 -2.00 -4.46
C LEU A 208 -10.71 -1.60 -3.06
N ASP A 209 -11.23 -2.28 -2.04
CA ASP A 209 -10.94 -1.99 -0.64
C ASP A 209 -9.44 -1.91 -0.39
N LEU A 210 -8.99 -0.76 0.08
CA LEU A 210 -7.66 -0.61 0.64
C LEU A 210 -7.59 -1.37 1.97
N SER A 211 -6.44 -1.97 2.24
CA SER A 211 -6.21 -2.55 3.55
C SER A 211 -6.20 -1.45 4.63
N GLN A 212 -6.54 -1.81 5.87
CA GLN A 212 -6.43 -0.89 7.00
C GLN A 212 -4.99 -0.32 7.12
N ALA A 213 -4.00 -1.13 6.79
CA ALA A 213 -2.59 -0.74 6.71
C ALA A 213 -2.34 0.38 5.68
N ASP A 214 -2.92 0.28 4.49
CA ASP A 214 -2.78 1.29 3.43
C ASP A 214 -3.43 2.61 3.85
N LEU A 215 -4.59 2.56 4.49
CA LEU A 215 -5.30 3.74 5.01
C LEU A 215 -4.46 4.45 6.09
N ILE A 216 -3.87 3.69 7.03
CA ILE A 216 -3.01 4.24 8.08
C ILE A 216 -1.75 4.85 7.47
N ARG A 217 -1.09 4.15 6.53
CA ARG A 217 0.08 4.68 5.81
C ARG A 217 -0.23 6.01 5.14
N ASN A 218 -1.33 6.08 4.42
CA ASN A 218 -1.76 7.30 3.77
C ASN A 218 -2.05 8.42 4.78
N TYR A 219 -2.71 8.09 5.90
CA TYR A 219 -2.99 9.07 6.95
C TYR A 219 -1.72 9.71 7.54
N VAL A 220 -0.70 8.92 7.84
CA VAL A 220 0.52 9.42 8.48
C VAL A 220 1.48 10.12 7.51
N LEU A 221 1.40 9.82 6.21
CA LEU A 221 2.32 10.34 5.20
C LEU A 221 1.70 11.42 4.32
N MET A 222 0.40 11.32 3.99
CA MET A 222 -0.27 12.29 3.14
C MET A 222 -0.38 13.65 3.84
N GLY A 223 -0.11 14.72 3.11
CA GLY A 223 -0.15 16.09 3.64
C GLY A 223 1.11 16.54 4.37
N GLN A 224 2.08 15.65 4.60
CA GLN A 224 3.40 16.05 5.11
C GLN A 224 4.23 16.72 4.01
N GLU A 225 5.18 17.57 4.41
CA GLU A 225 6.17 18.09 3.47
C GLU A 225 6.95 16.93 2.81
N VAL A 226 7.33 17.09 1.54
CA VAL A 226 7.96 16.02 0.72
C VAL A 226 9.19 15.41 1.40
N HIS A 227 10.05 16.24 2.02
CA HIS A 227 11.23 15.74 2.73
C HIS A 227 10.85 14.91 3.97
N LEU A 228 9.89 15.38 4.75
CA LEU A 228 9.42 14.66 5.93
C LEU A 228 8.71 13.36 5.53
N GLN A 229 7.84 13.42 4.52
CA GLN A 229 7.15 12.26 3.97
C GLN A 229 8.14 11.17 3.53
N THR A 230 9.18 11.55 2.76
CA THR A 230 10.22 10.63 2.30
C THR A 230 11.00 10.05 3.48
N SER A 231 11.43 10.90 4.43
CA SER A 231 12.15 10.45 5.62
C SER A 231 11.35 9.47 6.46
N LEU A 232 10.08 9.76 6.74
CA LEU A 232 9.20 8.87 7.52
C LEU A 232 8.99 7.53 6.83
N TYR A 233 8.80 7.58 5.50
CA TYR A 233 8.61 6.36 4.74
C TYR A 233 9.90 5.52 4.69
N GLU A 234 11.03 6.11 4.36
CA GLU A 234 12.30 5.38 4.19
C GLU A 234 12.91 4.90 5.49
N SER A 235 12.81 5.70 6.55
CA SER A 235 13.44 5.37 7.84
C SER A 235 12.59 4.43 8.70
N TYR A 236 11.26 4.43 8.53
CA TYR A 236 10.38 3.68 9.42
C TYR A 236 9.39 2.79 8.66
N TRP A 237 8.58 3.36 7.75
CA TRP A 237 7.48 2.58 7.15
C TRP A 237 7.99 1.45 6.25
N TYR A 238 8.90 1.75 5.35
CA TYR A 238 9.48 0.74 4.47
C TYR A 238 10.24 -0.37 5.20
N PRO A 239 11.07 -0.08 6.22
CA PRO A 239 11.64 -1.12 7.07
C PRO A 239 10.58 -2.00 7.76
N MET A 240 9.43 -1.44 8.17
CA MET A 240 8.30 -2.26 8.66
C MET A 240 7.81 -3.22 7.58
N GLU A 241 7.49 -2.73 6.38
CA GLU A 241 7.06 -3.57 5.25
C GLU A 241 8.07 -4.70 4.98
N GLN A 242 9.36 -4.39 4.98
CA GLN A 242 10.42 -5.38 4.80
C GLN A 242 10.51 -6.37 5.98
N GLY A 243 10.28 -5.92 7.19
CA GLY A 243 10.27 -6.76 8.38
C GLY A 243 9.24 -7.88 8.32
N TYR A 244 8.04 -7.57 7.84
CA TYR A 244 6.98 -8.56 7.60
C TYR A 244 7.21 -9.39 6.33
N GLY A 245 7.85 -8.83 5.30
CA GLY A 245 8.04 -9.48 4.01
C GLY A 245 6.71 -9.82 3.33
N SER A 246 6.56 -11.07 2.86
CA SER A 246 5.32 -11.55 2.22
C SER A 246 4.09 -11.51 3.14
N GLU A 247 4.30 -11.54 4.45
CA GLU A 247 3.23 -11.58 5.46
C GLU A 247 2.66 -10.20 5.80
N TYR A 248 3.21 -9.11 5.23
CA TYR A 248 2.79 -7.75 5.55
C TYR A 248 1.29 -7.53 5.42
N ALA A 249 0.72 -7.92 4.28
CA ALA A 249 -0.72 -7.73 4.02
C ALA A 249 -1.63 -8.48 4.99
N ALA A 250 -1.19 -9.65 5.47
CA ALA A 250 -1.95 -10.49 6.39
C ALA A 250 -1.81 -10.04 7.86
N LEU A 251 -0.59 -9.69 8.28
CA LEU A 251 -0.26 -9.50 9.69
C LEU A 251 -0.32 -8.05 10.17
N PHE A 252 -0.09 -7.07 9.29
CA PHE A 252 0.02 -5.67 9.73
C PHE A 252 -1.30 -5.13 10.30
N ASN A 253 -2.45 -5.51 9.74
CA ASN A 253 -3.75 -5.12 10.29
C ASN A 253 -3.96 -5.69 11.71
N SER A 254 -3.55 -6.94 11.94
CA SER A 254 -3.61 -7.59 13.26
C SER A 254 -2.66 -6.91 14.25
N PHE A 255 -1.44 -6.60 13.82
CA PHE A 255 -0.50 -5.80 14.60
C PHE A 255 -1.10 -4.46 15.03
N MET A 256 -1.65 -3.69 14.08
CA MET A 256 -2.22 -2.37 14.40
C MET A 256 -3.40 -2.46 15.36
N ARG A 257 -4.23 -3.51 15.25
CA ARG A 257 -5.30 -3.78 16.22
C ARG A 257 -4.74 -4.00 17.62
N ASP A 258 -3.69 -4.81 17.75
CA ASP A 258 -3.08 -5.14 19.03
C ASP A 258 -2.32 -3.95 19.61
N TYR A 259 -1.59 -3.19 18.77
CA TYR A 259 -0.96 -1.92 19.14
C TYR A 259 -1.97 -0.91 19.70
N LEU A 260 -3.08 -0.70 19.00
CA LEU A 260 -4.15 0.20 19.48
C LEU A 260 -4.79 -0.30 20.78
N SER A 261 -4.92 -1.61 20.94
CA SER A 261 -5.42 -2.20 22.20
C SER A 261 -4.49 -1.86 23.37
N VAL A 262 -3.17 -1.90 23.16
CA VAL A 262 -2.17 -1.47 24.16
C VAL A 262 -2.32 0.02 24.49
N LYS A 263 -2.35 0.86 23.46
CA LYS A 263 -2.34 2.33 23.62
C LYS A 263 -3.65 2.87 24.19
N THR A 264 -4.78 2.34 23.75
CA THR A 264 -6.12 2.87 24.12
C THR A 264 -6.81 2.09 25.24
N GLY A 265 -6.41 0.84 25.48
CA GLY A 265 -7.11 -0.08 26.38
C GLY A 265 -8.41 -0.66 25.81
N THR A 266 -8.69 -0.42 24.54
CA THR A 266 -9.89 -0.89 23.86
C THR A 266 -9.49 -1.71 22.64
N ILE A 267 -10.08 -2.89 22.45
CA ILE A 267 -9.81 -3.77 21.31
C ILE A 267 -10.69 -3.34 20.14
N PRO A 268 -10.13 -2.75 19.08
CA PRO A 268 -10.93 -2.39 17.91
C PRO A 268 -11.32 -3.65 17.11
N ARG A 269 -12.43 -3.56 16.38
CA ARG A 269 -12.73 -4.56 15.36
C ARG A 269 -11.71 -4.46 14.23
N ILE A 270 -11.40 -5.58 13.60
CA ILE A 270 -10.34 -5.65 12.57
C ILE A 270 -10.65 -4.78 11.33
N ASP A 271 -11.93 -4.63 11.02
CA ASP A 271 -12.43 -3.79 9.93
C ASP A 271 -12.52 -2.30 10.30
N MET A 272 -12.33 -1.93 11.58
CA MET A 272 -12.41 -0.56 12.12
C MET A 272 -11.07 -0.08 12.71
N VAL A 273 -9.97 -0.75 12.36
CA VAL A 273 -8.63 -0.42 12.89
C VAL A 273 -8.20 0.99 12.49
N TYR A 274 -8.50 1.40 11.26
CA TYR A 274 -8.20 2.74 10.77
C TYR A 274 -8.97 3.83 11.53
N ASP A 275 -10.27 3.65 11.74
CA ASP A 275 -11.07 4.61 12.50
C ASP A 275 -10.61 4.72 13.96
N ALA A 276 -10.26 3.59 14.57
CA ALA A 276 -9.68 3.56 15.90
C ALA A 276 -8.33 4.28 15.96
N PHE A 277 -7.50 4.13 14.92
CA PHE A 277 -6.23 4.85 14.80
C PHE A 277 -6.44 6.36 14.68
N LYS A 278 -7.37 6.81 13.83
CA LYS A 278 -7.73 8.23 13.73
C LYS A 278 -8.20 8.79 15.07
N ALA A 279 -9.08 8.07 15.75
CA ALA A 279 -9.57 8.48 17.06
C ALA A 279 -8.45 8.56 18.12
N TYR A 280 -7.46 7.66 18.05
CA TYR A 280 -6.28 7.68 18.91
C TYR A 280 -5.42 8.92 18.69
N VAL A 281 -5.15 9.27 17.41
CA VAL A 281 -4.33 10.44 17.05
C VAL A 281 -5.05 11.76 17.34
N ILE A 282 -6.31 11.90 16.87
CA ILE A 282 -7.10 13.15 17.05
C ILE A 282 -7.49 13.36 18.51
N GLY A 283 -7.71 12.27 19.25
CA GLY A 283 -8.13 12.32 20.65
C GLY A 283 -7.04 12.70 21.66
N GLY A 284 -5.84 13.09 21.20
CA GLY A 284 -4.73 13.52 22.04
C GLY A 284 -4.15 12.43 22.95
N LYS A 285 -4.35 11.15 22.57
CA LYS A 285 -3.76 9.99 23.28
C LYS A 285 -2.46 9.52 22.64
N ALA A 286 -2.22 9.92 21.39
CA ALA A 286 -1.00 9.67 20.65
C ALA A 286 0.09 10.69 21.02
N PRO A 287 1.36 10.42 20.69
CA PRO A 287 2.42 11.42 20.74
C PRO A 287 2.05 12.70 19.96
N ASP A 288 2.65 13.82 20.32
CA ASP A 288 2.27 15.14 19.80
C ASP A 288 2.55 15.32 18.30
N THR A 289 3.55 14.63 17.79
CA THR A 289 3.93 14.73 16.38
C THR A 289 3.69 13.43 15.62
N ILE A 290 3.35 13.55 14.34
CA ILE A 290 3.17 12.38 13.48
C ILE A 290 4.47 11.56 13.35
N SER A 291 5.62 12.21 13.44
CA SER A 291 6.92 11.53 13.41
C SER A 291 7.12 10.61 14.61
N GLU A 292 6.73 11.06 15.79
CA GLU A 292 6.79 10.24 17.01
C GLU A 292 5.79 9.10 16.95
N VAL A 293 4.59 9.33 16.42
CA VAL A 293 3.59 8.28 16.20
C VAL A 293 4.15 7.19 15.28
N VAL A 294 4.75 7.57 14.16
CA VAL A 294 5.33 6.61 13.19
C VAL A 294 6.51 5.85 13.81
N LYS A 295 7.37 6.53 14.57
CA LYS A 295 8.49 5.91 15.28
C LYS A 295 8.01 4.92 16.35
N ASP A 296 6.97 5.24 17.09
CA ASP A 296 6.39 4.37 18.10
C ASP A 296 5.77 3.11 17.46
N ILE A 297 5.02 3.29 16.34
CA ILE A 297 4.49 2.17 15.55
C ILE A 297 5.63 1.29 15.06
N TYR A 298 6.70 1.87 14.52
CA TYR A 298 7.88 1.12 14.04
C TYR A 298 8.51 0.28 15.16
N THR A 299 8.68 0.85 16.33
CA THR A 299 9.26 0.15 17.50
C THR A 299 8.42 -1.08 17.87
N TYR A 300 7.11 -0.88 18.08
CA TYR A 300 6.22 -1.98 18.44
C TYR A 300 6.03 -3.00 17.32
N SER A 301 6.09 -2.56 16.05
CA SER A 301 6.08 -3.44 14.89
C SER A 301 7.29 -4.38 14.88
N GLY A 302 8.47 -3.89 15.25
CA GLY A 302 9.67 -4.72 15.41
C GLY A 302 9.47 -5.84 16.46
N TYR A 303 8.90 -5.51 17.61
CA TYR A 303 8.56 -6.50 18.63
C TYR A 303 7.58 -7.54 18.13
N TYR A 304 6.52 -7.08 17.44
CA TYR A 304 5.51 -7.97 16.87
C TYR A 304 6.10 -8.93 15.84
N VAL A 305 6.93 -8.43 14.93
CA VAL A 305 7.65 -9.24 13.94
C VAL A 305 8.53 -10.30 14.60
N ASN A 306 9.28 -9.93 15.66
CA ASN A 306 10.13 -10.87 16.38
C ASN A 306 9.32 -11.99 17.03
N MET A 307 8.16 -11.67 17.60
CA MET A 307 7.27 -12.64 18.23
C MET A 307 6.57 -13.55 17.20
N VAL A 308 5.88 -12.96 16.22
CA VAL A 308 4.97 -13.68 15.31
C VAL A 308 5.71 -14.43 14.21
N LEU A 309 6.78 -13.83 13.67
CA LEU A 309 7.61 -14.44 12.63
C LEU A 309 8.84 -15.18 13.19
N HIS A 310 8.95 -15.28 14.52
CA HIS A 310 10.03 -15.97 15.21
C HIS A 310 11.41 -15.45 14.82
N LYS A 311 11.53 -14.12 14.65
CA LYS A 311 12.78 -13.44 14.30
C LYS A 311 13.55 -12.92 15.52
N GLU A 312 13.11 -13.29 16.74
CA GLU A 312 13.79 -12.95 17.99
C GLU A 312 15.22 -13.53 18.00
N PRO A 313 16.26 -12.67 18.20
CA PRO A 313 17.65 -13.11 18.22
C PRO A 313 17.99 -14.06 19.39
N ASP A 314 17.38 -13.84 20.56
CA ASP A 314 17.55 -14.71 21.70
C ASP A 314 16.83 -16.05 21.49
N LYS A 315 17.61 -17.14 21.45
CA LYS A 315 17.09 -18.48 21.16
C LYS A 315 16.08 -18.98 22.18
N LEU A 316 16.23 -18.58 23.46
CA LEU A 316 15.34 -18.99 24.53
C LEU A 316 13.99 -18.31 24.39
N LEU A 317 13.99 -16.99 24.19
CA LEU A 317 12.80 -16.19 23.97
C LEU A 317 12.10 -16.60 22.66
N CYS A 318 12.86 -16.80 21.58
CA CYS A 318 12.33 -17.30 20.31
C CYS A 318 11.64 -18.66 20.48
N GLY A 319 12.23 -19.56 21.27
CA GLY A 319 11.63 -20.85 21.62
C GLY A 319 10.30 -20.71 22.37
N ALA A 320 10.20 -19.75 23.31
CA ALA A 320 8.96 -19.47 24.04
C ALA A 320 7.88 -18.91 23.09
N PHE A 321 8.21 -17.96 22.20
CA PHE A 321 7.26 -17.43 21.22
C PHE A 321 6.73 -18.52 20.28
N LYS A 322 7.59 -19.46 19.83
CA LYS A 322 7.16 -20.60 19.04
C LYS A 322 6.15 -21.49 19.76
N ARG A 323 6.34 -21.76 21.05
CA ARG A 323 5.40 -22.57 21.86
C ARG A 323 4.07 -21.84 22.05
N ILE A 324 4.10 -20.52 22.34
CA ILE A 324 2.88 -19.71 22.45
C ILE A 324 2.11 -19.70 21.13
N SER A 325 2.78 -19.55 19.98
CA SER A 325 2.12 -19.55 18.67
C SER A 325 1.48 -20.90 18.34
N GLN A 326 2.08 -22.03 18.79
CA GLN A 326 1.48 -23.36 18.63
C GLN A 326 0.14 -23.51 19.38
N LEU A 327 -0.05 -22.75 20.45
CA LEU A 327 -1.32 -22.71 21.19
C LEU A 327 -2.41 -21.90 20.47
N ARG A 328 -2.09 -21.22 19.37
CA ARG A 328 -3.00 -20.38 18.56
C ARG A 328 -3.72 -19.33 19.39
N VAL A 329 -2.99 -18.60 20.23
CA VAL A 329 -3.51 -17.60 21.16
C VAL A 329 -3.00 -16.21 20.80
N ASP A 330 -3.38 -15.77 19.60
CA ASP A 330 -3.02 -14.44 19.08
C ASP A 330 -3.54 -13.31 19.98
N VAL A 331 -4.56 -13.58 20.77
CA VAL A 331 -5.12 -12.64 21.75
C VAL A 331 -4.16 -12.27 22.91
N SER A 332 -3.02 -12.96 23.04
CA SER A 332 -1.99 -12.63 24.02
C SER A 332 -1.08 -11.46 23.63
N TYR A 333 -1.01 -11.10 22.34
CA TYR A 333 -0.10 -10.05 21.88
C TYR A 333 -0.34 -8.67 22.49
N PRO A 334 -1.57 -8.20 22.77
CA PRO A 334 -1.78 -6.95 23.51
C PRO A 334 -1.14 -6.91 24.90
N PHE A 335 -0.92 -8.07 25.52
CA PHE A 335 -0.17 -8.20 26.76
C PHE A 335 1.34 -8.32 26.53
N LEU A 336 1.74 -9.13 25.54
CA LEU A 336 3.15 -9.40 25.27
C LEU A 336 3.92 -8.21 24.71
N LEU A 337 3.27 -7.35 23.91
CA LEU A 337 3.88 -6.15 23.33
C LEU A 337 4.46 -5.19 24.38
N PRO A 338 3.71 -4.75 25.39
CA PRO A 338 4.26 -3.88 26.42
C PRO A 338 5.29 -4.60 27.33
N LEU A 339 5.18 -5.91 27.55
CA LEU A 339 6.20 -6.67 28.24
C LEU A 339 7.52 -6.69 27.46
N TYR A 340 7.45 -6.88 26.14
CA TYR A 340 8.62 -6.82 25.26
C TYR A 340 9.28 -5.44 25.31
N ASN A 341 8.47 -4.38 25.32
CA ASN A 341 8.97 -3.02 25.48
C ASN A 341 9.67 -2.82 26.84
N ASP A 342 9.11 -3.35 27.93
CA ASP A 342 9.74 -3.30 29.27
C ASP A 342 11.08 -4.07 29.29
N TYR A 343 11.15 -5.21 28.60
CA TYR A 343 12.39 -5.96 28.45
C TYR A 343 13.46 -5.18 27.66
N VAL A 344 13.10 -4.58 26.53
CA VAL A 344 14.07 -3.81 25.71
C VAL A 344 14.55 -2.55 26.43
N ASN A 345 13.71 -1.95 27.27
CA ASN A 345 14.06 -0.77 28.10
C ASN A 345 14.66 -1.15 29.47
N GLU A 346 15.04 -2.42 29.66
CA GLU A 346 15.70 -2.91 30.86
C GLU A 346 14.89 -2.72 32.16
N VAL A 347 13.55 -2.58 32.07
CA VAL A 347 12.63 -2.53 33.21
C VAL A 347 12.52 -3.92 33.83
N ILE A 348 12.54 -4.95 32.99
CA ILE A 348 12.65 -6.34 33.39
C ILE A 348 13.85 -7.02 32.73
N SER A 349 14.45 -7.96 33.43
CA SER A 349 15.55 -8.75 32.88
C SER A 349 15.07 -9.75 31.82
N ARG A 350 16.01 -10.28 31.05
CA ARG A 350 15.76 -11.38 30.12
C ARG A 350 15.09 -12.59 30.77
N ASP A 351 15.55 -12.96 31.93
CA ASP A 351 15.05 -14.16 32.66
C ASP A 351 13.64 -13.93 33.19
N GLU A 352 13.33 -12.73 33.69
CA GLU A 352 11.96 -12.34 34.06
C GLU A 352 11.03 -12.29 32.87
N PHE A 353 11.47 -11.77 31.75
CA PHE A 353 10.68 -11.79 30.54
C PHE A 353 10.39 -13.22 30.06
N TYR A 354 11.40 -14.10 30.07
CA TYR A 354 11.22 -15.53 29.79
C TYR A 354 10.22 -16.19 30.73
N GLU A 355 10.34 -15.93 32.06
CA GLU A 355 9.40 -16.46 33.07
C GLU A 355 7.96 -15.98 32.76
N ALA A 356 7.78 -14.70 32.40
CA ALA A 356 6.48 -14.15 32.02
C ALA A 356 5.88 -14.86 30.78
N LEU A 357 6.71 -15.14 29.78
CA LEU A 357 6.28 -15.92 28.61
C LEU A 357 5.85 -17.33 28.99
N CYS A 358 6.59 -18.00 29.89
CA CYS A 358 6.24 -19.32 30.42
C CYS A 358 4.93 -19.30 31.24
N LEU A 359 4.67 -18.23 32.00
CA LEU A 359 3.40 -18.08 32.73
C LEU A 359 2.22 -17.96 31.75
N VAL A 360 2.34 -17.17 30.67
CA VAL A 360 1.32 -17.06 29.65
C VAL A 360 1.09 -18.41 28.96
N GLU A 361 2.16 -19.10 28.54
CA GLU A 361 2.09 -20.43 27.93
C GLU A 361 1.34 -21.41 28.85
N ASN A 362 1.75 -21.52 30.14
CA ASN A 362 1.14 -22.40 31.12
C ASN A 362 -0.34 -22.06 31.38
N TYR A 363 -0.66 -20.78 31.53
CA TYR A 363 -2.04 -20.34 31.76
C TYR A 363 -2.96 -20.77 30.62
N VAL A 364 -2.55 -20.49 29.37
CA VAL A 364 -3.32 -20.83 28.19
C VAL A 364 -3.43 -22.35 28.01
N PHE A 365 -2.33 -23.08 28.17
CA PHE A 365 -2.31 -24.52 28.03
C PHE A 365 -3.24 -25.19 29.06
N ARG A 366 -3.16 -24.81 30.33
CA ARG A 366 -4.03 -25.35 31.38
C ARG A 366 -5.51 -25.07 31.09
N ARG A 367 -5.85 -23.87 30.64
CA ARG A 367 -7.23 -23.55 30.24
C ARG A 367 -7.72 -24.45 29.12
N ALA A 368 -6.87 -24.69 28.09
CA ALA A 368 -7.21 -25.57 26.99
C ALA A 368 -7.48 -27.01 27.48
N ILE A 369 -6.62 -27.57 28.32
CA ILE A 369 -6.80 -28.90 28.90
C ILE A 369 -8.07 -29.00 29.78
N CYS A 370 -8.38 -27.95 30.52
CA CYS A 370 -9.59 -27.90 31.36
C CYS A 370 -10.87 -27.58 30.61
N GLY A 371 -10.81 -27.41 29.26
CA GLY A 371 -11.97 -27.07 28.45
C GLY A 371 -12.59 -25.71 28.75
N ILE A 372 -11.82 -24.76 29.33
CA ILE A 372 -12.32 -23.42 29.66
C ILE A 372 -12.43 -22.58 28.40
N PRO A 373 -13.60 -21.98 28.10
CA PRO A 373 -13.80 -21.18 26.89
C PRO A 373 -12.81 -20.04 26.74
N THR A 374 -12.38 -19.76 25.50
CA THR A 374 -11.39 -18.74 25.19
C THR A 374 -11.98 -17.32 25.11
N ASN A 375 -13.31 -17.16 25.15
CA ASN A 375 -14.01 -15.88 24.94
C ASN A 375 -13.56 -14.74 25.87
N SER A 376 -13.13 -15.07 27.10
CA SER A 376 -12.64 -14.08 28.06
C SER A 376 -11.18 -13.69 27.87
N LEU A 377 -10.39 -14.47 27.12
CA LEU A 377 -8.94 -14.26 26.99
C LEU A 377 -8.62 -12.91 26.32
N ASN A 378 -9.40 -12.49 25.31
CA ASN A 378 -9.23 -11.18 24.68
C ASN A 378 -9.23 -10.05 25.71
N LYS A 379 -10.26 -10.01 26.56
CA LYS A 379 -10.39 -8.97 27.59
C LYS A 379 -9.30 -9.12 28.67
N THR A 380 -8.99 -10.35 29.08
CA THR A 380 -7.95 -10.62 30.06
C THR A 380 -6.62 -10.05 29.60
N PHE A 381 -6.13 -10.44 28.44
CA PHE A 381 -4.82 -9.99 27.95
C PHE A 381 -4.77 -8.50 27.58
N ALA A 382 -5.86 -7.91 27.11
CA ALA A 382 -5.91 -6.48 26.83
C ALA A 382 -5.81 -5.58 28.08
N THR A 383 -6.17 -6.11 29.27
CA THR A 383 -6.19 -5.34 30.51
C THR A 383 -5.11 -5.77 31.50
N LEU A 384 -4.56 -6.97 31.37
CA LEU A 384 -3.63 -7.58 32.33
C LEU A 384 -2.42 -6.69 32.60
N TYR A 385 -1.79 -6.12 31.57
CA TYR A 385 -0.61 -5.27 31.72
C TYR A 385 -0.84 -4.04 32.61
N LYS A 386 -2.08 -3.55 32.72
CA LYS A 386 -2.45 -2.40 33.55
C LYS A 386 -2.91 -2.78 34.95
N SER A 387 -3.17 -4.08 35.20
CA SER A 387 -3.82 -4.55 36.42
C SER A 387 -2.87 -5.09 37.49
N PHE A 388 -1.61 -5.40 37.15
CA PHE A 388 -0.66 -5.90 38.13
C PHE A 388 0.34 -4.83 38.62
N ASP A 389 0.89 -5.05 39.81
CA ASP A 389 1.86 -4.15 40.42
C ASP A 389 3.24 -4.29 39.78
N LYS A 390 3.69 -3.24 39.12
CA LYS A 390 5.00 -3.22 38.44
C LYS A 390 6.19 -3.01 39.40
N ALA A 391 5.95 -2.58 40.62
CA ALA A 391 7.01 -2.49 41.63
C ALA A 391 7.48 -3.89 42.09
N ASN A 392 6.55 -4.87 42.03
CA ASN A 392 6.82 -6.30 42.29
C ASN A 392 6.46 -7.11 41.04
N TYR A 393 7.13 -6.83 39.92
CA TYR A 393 6.71 -7.21 38.58
C TYR A 393 6.31 -8.67 38.43
N MET A 394 7.20 -9.59 38.81
CA MET A 394 6.94 -11.02 38.65
C MET A 394 5.93 -11.57 39.66
N ASP A 395 5.94 -11.06 40.89
CA ASP A 395 4.98 -11.49 41.93
C ASP A 395 3.59 -10.93 41.63
N GLY A 396 3.51 -9.72 41.07
CA GLY A 396 2.25 -9.15 40.61
C GLY A 396 1.65 -9.87 39.41
N LEU A 397 2.48 -10.52 38.59
CA LEU A 397 2.05 -11.29 37.43
C LEU A 397 1.60 -12.72 37.77
N LYS A 398 2.18 -13.33 38.80
CA LYS A 398 1.82 -14.68 39.34
C LYS A 398 0.45 -14.66 40.01
#